data_2e25a39c4321b09a0791a62ca37eda8f
#
_entry.id   2e25a39c4321b09a0791a62ca37eda8f
#
_cell.length_a   1.000
_cell.length_b   1.000
_cell.length_c   1.000
_cell.angle_alpha   90.00
_cell.angle_beta   90.00
_cell.angle_gamma   90.00
#
_symmetry.space_group_name_H-M   'P 1'
#
loop_
_entity.id
_entity.type
_entity.pdbx_description
1 polymer ?
#
loop_
_entity_poly.entity_id
_entity_poly.type
_entity_poly.pdbx_seq_one_letter_code
_entity_poly.pdbx_strand_id
1 'polypeptide(L)'
;MVRGPVPGKLSIVATPIGNLEDITLRALRTLREASLVLAEDTRRSRKLLNHHGIATQLRSFHAYSSQALVEALCARMEQGEHFALVSDAGTPLVSDPGAELASEARKRGIQVEAIPGASAPLAALCSVGFVTSRFRFVGFLPRSGKRRREFLTHIAADLDAVVLFEAPSRLHATLDDLSEALGERPIAVCRELTKMHEEVARGTAKELAARFETARGEITIVISPRAPDEPPEPPDEDTLRSQARAFLDEGLHAKDIAANFVAQYGLVKRDAYQMVLSVKDEEDAKDAEDA
;
A
#
# COMPACT_ATOMS: atom_id res chain seq x y z
N MET A 1 -34.09 -31.31 -13.85
CA MET A 1 -33.65 -29.95 -13.47
C MET A 1 -32.90 -29.36 -14.66
N VAL A 2 -33.52 -28.42 -15.35
CA VAL A 2 -32.85 -27.65 -16.41
C VAL A 2 -31.84 -26.76 -15.69
N ARG A 3 -30.54 -27.01 -15.88
CA ARG A 3 -29.50 -26.08 -15.44
C ARG A 3 -29.73 -24.77 -16.17
N GLY A 4 -30.08 -23.73 -15.45
CA GLY A 4 -30.13 -22.39 -16.02
C GLY A 4 -28.81 -22.03 -16.72
N PRO A 5 -28.80 -21.01 -17.60
CA PRO A 5 -27.57 -20.58 -18.26
C PRO A 5 -26.47 -20.34 -17.22
N VAL A 6 -25.25 -20.82 -17.53
CA VAL A 6 -24.09 -20.54 -16.67
C VAL A 6 -23.93 -19.04 -16.62
N PRO A 7 -23.95 -18.41 -15.43
CA PRO A 7 -23.78 -16.97 -15.33
C PRO A 7 -22.45 -16.57 -15.99
N GLY A 8 -22.46 -15.42 -16.64
CA GLY A 8 -21.26 -14.80 -17.13
C GLY A 8 -20.36 -14.34 -16.00
N LYS A 9 -19.31 -13.60 -16.32
CA LYS A 9 -18.34 -13.14 -15.32
C LYS A 9 -17.86 -11.72 -15.59
N LEU A 10 -17.35 -11.08 -14.55
CA LEU A 10 -16.64 -9.83 -14.63
C LEU A 10 -15.14 -10.08 -14.33
N SER A 11 -14.27 -9.84 -15.30
CA SER A 11 -12.82 -9.89 -15.12
C SER A 11 -12.27 -8.50 -14.90
N ILE A 12 -11.64 -8.26 -13.76
CA ILE A 12 -10.92 -7.03 -13.44
C ILE A 12 -9.49 -7.21 -13.95
N VAL A 13 -9.13 -6.53 -15.03
CA VAL A 13 -7.90 -6.80 -15.80
C VAL A 13 -6.89 -5.69 -15.60
N ALA A 14 -5.77 -5.99 -14.95
CA ALA A 14 -4.66 -5.05 -14.85
C ALA A 14 -4.02 -4.81 -16.22
N THR A 15 -3.75 -3.53 -16.52
CA THR A 15 -3.14 -3.05 -17.76
C THR A 15 -1.75 -2.45 -17.49
N PRO A 16 -0.90 -2.31 -18.52
CA PRO A 16 0.40 -1.67 -18.38
C PRO A 16 0.34 -0.27 -17.76
N ILE A 17 1.36 0.08 -16.97
CA ILE A 17 1.50 1.41 -16.37
C ILE A 17 2.39 2.36 -17.20
N GLY A 18 2.94 1.88 -18.29
CA GLY A 18 3.81 2.69 -19.15
C GLY A 18 4.36 1.90 -20.33
N ASN A 19 4.78 0.66 -20.10
CA ASN A 19 5.33 -0.21 -21.14
C ASN A 19 4.30 -1.26 -21.55
N LEU A 20 3.92 -1.30 -22.83
CA LEU A 20 2.91 -2.23 -23.34
C LEU A 20 3.28 -3.72 -23.17
N GLU A 21 4.58 -4.03 -23.02
CA GLU A 21 5.08 -5.38 -22.78
C GLU A 21 4.77 -5.91 -21.37
N ASP A 22 4.40 -5.02 -20.42
CA ASP A 22 4.05 -5.41 -19.04
C ASP A 22 2.65 -6.06 -18.93
N ILE A 23 1.95 -6.27 -20.04
CA ILE A 23 0.67 -6.97 -20.05
C ILE A 23 0.89 -8.49 -19.94
N THR A 24 0.08 -9.15 -19.12
CA THR A 24 0.20 -10.61 -18.98
C THR A 24 -0.48 -11.36 -20.12
N LEU A 25 0.02 -12.55 -20.46
CA LEU A 25 -0.61 -13.42 -21.46
C LEU A 25 -2.07 -13.77 -21.10
N ARG A 26 -2.37 -13.90 -19.80
CA ARG A 26 -3.74 -14.14 -19.34
C ARG A 26 -4.62 -12.91 -19.54
N ALA A 27 -4.11 -11.70 -19.30
CA ALA A 27 -4.85 -10.47 -19.59
C ALA A 27 -5.20 -10.36 -21.07
N LEU A 28 -4.25 -10.60 -21.97
CA LEU A 28 -4.49 -10.61 -23.43
C LEU A 28 -5.56 -11.62 -23.82
N ARG A 29 -5.50 -12.85 -23.30
CA ARG A 29 -6.51 -13.87 -23.56
C ARG A 29 -7.89 -13.43 -23.04
N THR A 30 -7.97 -12.96 -21.79
CA THR A 30 -9.23 -12.47 -21.19
C THR A 30 -9.85 -11.34 -21.98
N LEU A 31 -9.05 -10.38 -22.45
CA LEU A 31 -9.53 -9.26 -23.26
C LEU A 31 -10.05 -9.70 -24.65
N ARG A 32 -9.45 -10.76 -25.24
CA ARG A 32 -9.94 -11.35 -26.52
C ARG A 32 -11.25 -12.10 -26.35
N GLU A 33 -11.38 -12.84 -25.24
CA GLU A 33 -12.54 -13.70 -24.95
C GLU A 33 -13.74 -12.92 -24.40
N ALA A 34 -13.54 -11.69 -23.91
CA ALA A 34 -14.60 -10.86 -23.38
C ALA A 34 -15.59 -10.44 -24.48
N SER A 35 -16.89 -10.47 -24.19
CA SER A 35 -17.94 -9.93 -25.06
C SER A 35 -17.87 -8.40 -25.16
N LEU A 36 -17.35 -7.76 -24.10
CA LEU A 36 -17.25 -6.33 -23.98
C LEU A 36 -16.12 -5.95 -23.02
N VAL A 37 -15.31 -4.96 -23.40
CA VAL A 37 -14.31 -4.34 -22.51
C VAL A 37 -14.86 -2.99 -22.04
N LEU A 38 -14.97 -2.84 -20.72
CA LEU A 38 -15.35 -1.61 -20.04
C LEU A 38 -14.08 -0.84 -19.68
N ALA A 39 -13.98 0.42 -20.07
CA ALA A 39 -12.78 1.22 -19.94
C ALA A 39 -13.10 2.66 -19.49
N GLU A 40 -12.25 3.24 -18.67
CA GLU A 40 -12.38 4.63 -18.24
C GLU A 40 -12.19 5.58 -19.42
N ASP A 41 -11.03 5.57 -20.08
CA ASP A 41 -10.81 6.23 -21.36
C ASP A 41 -10.67 5.19 -22.48
N THR A 42 -11.71 5.07 -23.30
CA THR A 42 -11.74 4.12 -24.43
C THR A 42 -10.66 4.41 -25.48
N ARG A 43 -10.13 5.63 -25.55
CA ARG A 43 -9.05 5.99 -26.51
C ARG A 43 -7.73 5.37 -26.09
N ARG A 44 -7.42 5.39 -24.79
CA ARG A 44 -6.21 4.75 -24.21
C ARG A 44 -6.29 3.24 -24.35
N SER A 45 -7.41 2.66 -23.92
CA SER A 45 -7.65 1.22 -24.02
C SER A 45 -7.66 0.74 -25.47
N ARG A 46 -8.16 1.55 -26.44
CA ARG A 46 -8.11 1.22 -27.86
C ARG A 46 -6.69 1.08 -28.39
N LYS A 47 -5.74 1.94 -27.94
CA LYS A 47 -4.33 1.82 -28.32
C LYS A 47 -3.74 0.50 -27.86
N LEU A 48 -4.00 0.11 -26.60
CA LEU A 48 -3.55 -1.17 -26.03
C LEU A 48 -4.12 -2.35 -26.83
N LEU A 49 -5.44 -2.39 -27.05
CA LEU A 49 -6.10 -3.48 -27.80
C LEU A 49 -5.58 -3.58 -29.23
N ASN A 50 -5.45 -2.46 -29.94
CA ASN A 50 -4.94 -2.44 -31.30
C ASN A 50 -3.49 -2.93 -31.38
N HIS A 51 -2.62 -2.53 -30.42
CA HIS A 51 -1.24 -3.00 -30.37
C HIS A 51 -1.13 -4.52 -30.29
N HIS A 52 -2.06 -5.16 -29.60
CA HIS A 52 -2.08 -6.62 -29.41
C HIS A 52 -3.09 -7.35 -30.37
N GLY A 53 -3.58 -6.67 -31.39
CA GLY A 53 -4.50 -7.26 -32.36
C GLY A 53 -5.82 -7.77 -31.78
N ILE A 54 -6.35 -7.06 -30.76
CA ILE A 54 -7.60 -7.41 -30.08
C ILE A 54 -8.73 -6.53 -30.61
N ALA A 55 -9.76 -7.13 -31.20
CA ALA A 55 -10.88 -6.46 -31.83
C ALA A 55 -12.12 -6.30 -30.93
N THR A 56 -12.03 -6.71 -29.66
CA THR A 56 -13.14 -6.68 -28.70
C THR A 56 -13.75 -5.28 -28.57
N GLN A 57 -15.08 -5.21 -28.53
CA GLN A 57 -15.82 -3.96 -28.40
C GLN A 57 -15.48 -3.27 -27.07
N LEU A 58 -15.25 -1.95 -27.14
CA LEU A 58 -15.03 -1.08 -25.99
C LEU A 58 -16.28 -0.27 -25.67
N ARG A 59 -16.56 -0.10 -24.37
CA ARG A 59 -17.56 0.82 -23.85
C ARG A 59 -16.99 1.64 -22.70
N SER A 60 -17.30 2.93 -22.66
CA SER A 60 -16.89 3.78 -21.56
C SER A 60 -17.63 3.40 -20.27
N PHE A 61 -16.85 3.29 -19.18
CA PHE A 61 -17.33 3.10 -17.82
C PHE A 61 -16.41 3.89 -16.86
N HIS A 62 -16.91 4.92 -16.23
CA HIS A 62 -16.16 5.87 -15.43
C HIS A 62 -16.86 6.15 -14.09
N ALA A 63 -16.25 6.91 -13.21
CA ALA A 63 -16.74 7.19 -11.86
C ALA A 63 -18.15 7.83 -11.80
N TYR A 64 -18.59 8.44 -12.90
CA TYR A 64 -19.94 9.04 -13.03
C TYR A 64 -20.90 8.18 -13.83
N SER A 65 -20.59 6.92 -14.06
CA SER A 65 -21.51 5.99 -14.72
C SER A 65 -22.76 5.79 -13.87
N SER A 66 -23.94 5.81 -14.53
CA SER A 66 -25.21 5.74 -13.81
C SER A 66 -25.46 4.36 -13.19
N GLN A 67 -26.22 4.32 -12.11
CA GLN A 67 -26.68 3.07 -11.51
C GLN A 67 -27.44 2.20 -12.52
N ALA A 68 -28.26 2.80 -13.39
CA ALA A 68 -28.96 2.10 -14.46
C ALA A 68 -28.00 1.38 -15.42
N LEU A 69 -26.82 1.96 -15.71
CA LEU A 69 -25.80 1.28 -16.50
C LEU A 69 -25.24 0.07 -15.77
N VAL A 70 -24.93 0.19 -14.46
CA VAL A 70 -24.44 -0.93 -13.62
C VAL A 70 -25.46 -2.07 -13.64
N GLU A 71 -26.74 -1.77 -13.45
CA GLU A 71 -27.83 -2.76 -13.47
C GLU A 71 -27.96 -3.45 -14.83
N ALA A 72 -27.91 -2.68 -15.94
CA ALA A 72 -27.97 -3.23 -17.29
C ALA A 72 -26.79 -4.15 -17.62
N LEU A 73 -25.56 -3.79 -17.15
CA LEU A 73 -24.38 -4.63 -17.33
C LEU A 73 -24.49 -5.93 -16.51
N CYS A 74 -24.96 -5.84 -15.27
CA CYS A 74 -25.19 -7.03 -14.44
C CYS A 74 -26.23 -7.96 -15.05
N ALA A 75 -27.36 -7.44 -15.55
CA ALA A 75 -28.38 -8.23 -16.21
C ALA A 75 -27.86 -9.00 -17.44
N ARG A 76 -26.94 -8.40 -18.21
CA ARG A 76 -26.28 -9.08 -19.34
C ARG A 76 -25.33 -10.19 -18.87
N MET A 77 -24.59 -9.96 -17.78
CA MET A 77 -23.73 -11.00 -17.20
C MET A 77 -24.55 -12.16 -16.61
N GLU A 78 -25.73 -11.90 -16.03
CA GLU A 78 -26.67 -12.96 -15.58
C GLU A 78 -27.14 -13.84 -16.77
N GLN A 79 -27.16 -13.29 -17.98
CA GLN A 79 -27.49 -14.00 -19.22
C GLN A 79 -26.29 -14.74 -19.84
N GLY A 80 -25.15 -14.76 -19.18
CA GLY A 80 -23.95 -15.53 -19.59
C GLY A 80 -22.87 -14.70 -20.29
N GLU A 81 -23.03 -13.37 -20.43
CA GLU A 81 -21.99 -12.56 -21.04
C GLU A 81 -20.76 -12.37 -20.11
N HIS A 82 -19.58 -12.39 -20.72
CA HIS A 82 -18.32 -12.14 -20.03
C HIS A 82 -17.82 -10.72 -20.33
N PHE A 83 -17.64 -9.92 -19.30
CA PHE A 83 -17.08 -8.57 -19.43
C PHE A 83 -15.69 -8.48 -18.79
N ALA A 84 -14.83 -7.65 -19.38
CA ALA A 84 -13.56 -7.25 -18.81
C ALA A 84 -13.62 -5.77 -18.43
N LEU A 85 -13.19 -5.42 -17.23
CA LEU A 85 -13.03 -4.04 -16.78
C LEU A 85 -11.54 -3.71 -16.74
N VAL A 86 -11.15 -2.62 -17.39
CA VAL A 86 -9.80 -2.07 -17.38
C VAL A 86 -9.83 -0.62 -16.91
N SER A 87 -8.74 -0.18 -16.26
CA SER A 87 -8.45 1.24 -16.01
C SER A 87 -7.51 1.82 -17.07
N ASP A 88 -7.23 3.08 -16.98
CA ASP A 88 -6.31 3.77 -17.89
C ASP A 88 -4.89 3.23 -17.79
N ALA A 89 -4.49 2.78 -16.59
CA ALA A 89 -3.19 2.19 -16.31
C ALA A 89 -3.20 1.38 -14.99
N GLY A 90 -2.52 0.26 -14.96
CA GLY A 90 -2.37 -0.53 -13.73
C GLY A 90 -3.60 -1.38 -13.39
N THR A 91 -3.83 -1.56 -12.09
CA THR A 91 -4.88 -2.45 -11.54
C THR A 91 -6.16 -1.66 -11.30
N PRO A 92 -7.27 -1.97 -11.99
CA PRO A 92 -8.55 -1.29 -11.79
C PRO A 92 -9.03 -1.38 -10.34
N LEU A 93 -9.92 -0.49 -9.92
CA LEU A 93 -10.51 -0.32 -8.57
C LEU A 93 -9.54 0.25 -7.53
N VAL A 94 -8.25 0.33 -7.83
CA VAL A 94 -7.23 0.89 -6.92
C VAL A 94 -6.98 2.35 -7.29
N SER A 95 -7.73 3.25 -6.71
CA SER A 95 -7.84 4.68 -7.08
C SER A 95 -8.53 4.94 -8.42
N ASP A 96 -9.22 3.94 -8.96
CA ASP A 96 -9.88 3.92 -10.26
C ASP A 96 -11.36 3.55 -10.13
N PRO A 97 -12.21 3.85 -11.12
CA PRO A 97 -13.64 3.50 -11.10
C PRO A 97 -13.87 1.99 -11.22
N GLY A 98 -15.08 1.56 -10.83
CA GLY A 98 -15.57 0.19 -11.05
C GLY A 98 -15.92 -0.61 -9.81
N ALA A 99 -15.59 -0.11 -8.61
CA ALA A 99 -15.90 -0.79 -7.34
C ALA A 99 -17.40 -1.07 -7.19
N GLU A 100 -18.26 -0.16 -7.65
CA GLU A 100 -19.71 -0.31 -7.59
C GLU A 100 -20.19 -1.46 -8.50
N LEU A 101 -19.66 -1.54 -9.73
CA LEU A 101 -20.00 -2.64 -10.66
C LEU A 101 -19.55 -3.98 -10.10
N ALA A 102 -18.31 -4.06 -9.55
CA ALA A 102 -17.80 -5.29 -8.96
C ALA A 102 -18.61 -5.72 -7.71
N SER A 103 -19.01 -4.76 -6.88
CA SER A 103 -19.86 -5.00 -5.70
C SER A 103 -21.26 -5.50 -6.12
N GLU A 104 -21.89 -4.84 -7.08
CA GLU A 104 -23.23 -5.22 -7.54
C GLU A 104 -23.22 -6.59 -8.24
N ALA A 105 -22.21 -6.87 -9.07
CA ALA A 105 -22.02 -8.17 -9.69
C ALA A 105 -21.93 -9.29 -8.64
N ARG A 106 -21.14 -9.09 -7.57
CA ARG A 106 -21.04 -10.06 -6.47
C ARG A 106 -22.35 -10.28 -5.73
N LYS A 107 -23.12 -9.21 -5.45
CA LYS A 107 -24.45 -9.31 -4.81
C LYS A 107 -25.42 -10.17 -5.62
N ARG A 108 -25.30 -10.14 -6.94
CA ARG A 108 -26.13 -10.93 -7.88
C ARG A 108 -25.58 -12.34 -8.14
N GLY A 109 -24.52 -12.75 -7.44
CA GLY A 109 -23.91 -14.07 -7.64
C GLY A 109 -23.09 -14.22 -8.91
N ILE A 110 -22.78 -13.12 -9.60
CA ILE A 110 -21.91 -13.10 -10.78
C ILE A 110 -20.46 -13.27 -10.31
N GLN A 111 -19.73 -14.15 -10.99
CA GLN A 111 -18.32 -14.35 -10.70
C GLN A 111 -17.52 -13.08 -11.02
N VAL A 112 -16.76 -12.57 -10.03
CA VAL A 112 -15.80 -11.49 -10.22
C VAL A 112 -14.40 -12.05 -10.00
N GLU A 113 -13.56 -12.01 -11.03
CA GLU A 113 -12.18 -12.51 -10.96
C GLU A 113 -11.17 -11.38 -11.20
N ALA A 114 -10.05 -11.41 -10.51
CA ALA A 114 -8.95 -10.51 -10.75
C ALA A 114 -7.92 -11.16 -11.68
N ILE A 115 -7.51 -10.45 -12.70
CA ILE A 115 -6.40 -10.80 -13.59
C ILE A 115 -5.21 -9.93 -13.19
N PRO A 116 -4.25 -10.47 -12.42
CA PRO A 116 -3.12 -9.69 -11.92
C PRO A 116 -2.22 -9.19 -13.04
N GLY A 117 -1.52 -8.10 -12.78
CA GLY A 117 -0.57 -7.51 -13.70
C GLY A 117 0.15 -6.32 -13.08
N ALA A 118 0.50 -5.34 -13.89
CA ALA A 118 1.26 -4.17 -13.47
C ALA A 118 0.55 -3.35 -12.37
N SER A 119 1.35 -2.84 -11.44
CA SER A 119 0.89 -2.02 -10.32
C SER A 119 1.96 -0.99 -9.99
N ALA A 120 1.66 0.30 -10.15
CA ALA A 120 2.61 1.37 -9.86
C ALA A 120 3.06 1.41 -8.39
N PRO A 121 2.20 1.19 -7.36
CA PRO A 121 2.64 1.08 -5.98
C PRO A 121 3.67 -0.02 -5.75
N LEU A 122 3.46 -1.22 -6.30
CA LEU A 122 4.37 -2.34 -6.15
C LEU A 122 5.66 -2.14 -6.94
N ALA A 123 5.57 -1.63 -8.18
CA ALA A 123 6.75 -1.30 -8.98
C ALA A 123 7.63 -0.26 -8.27
N ALA A 124 7.01 0.80 -7.71
CA ALA A 124 7.72 1.79 -6.92
C ALA A 124 8.44 1.18 -5.72
N LEU A 125 7.73 0.38 -4.90
CA LEU A 125 8.31 -0.29 -3.72
C LEU A 125 9.52 -1.15 -4.08
N CYS A 126 9.45 -1.92 -5.18
CA CYS A 126 10.56 -2.73 -5.65
C CYS A 126 11.75 -1.89 -6.13
N SER A 127 11.50 -0.72 -6.72
CA SER A 127 12.53 0.13 -7.31
C SER A 127 13.29 0.97 -6.29
N VAL A 128 12.66 1.35 -5.17
CA VAL A 128 13.26 2.29 -4.21
C VAL A 128 14.29 1.65 -3.28
N GLY A 129 14.27 0.33 -3.10
CA GLY A 129 15.22 -0.38 -2.23
C GLY A 129 15.09 -0.04 -0.74
N PHE A 130 13.92 0.40 -0.27
CA PHE A 130 13.64 0.48 1.17
C PHE A 130 13.34 -0.93 1.71
N VAL A 131 13.98 -1.30 2.81
CA VAL A 131 13.70 -2.58 3.46
C VAL A 131 12.37 -2.49 4.18
N THR A 132 11.36 -3.18 3.68
CA THR A 132 10.03 -3.22 4.31
C THR A 132 9.35 -4.55 4.04
N SER A 133 8.66 -5.07 5.05
CA SER A 133 7.76 -6.24 4.92
C SER A 133 6.29 -5.81 4.91
N ARG A 134 6.01 -4.56 5.27
CA ARG A 134 4.65 -4.01 5.34
C ARG A 134 4.63 -2.62 4.73
N PHE A 135 3.55 -2.30 4.05
CA PHE A 135 3.33 -0.97 3.51
C PHE A 135 1.84 -0.62 3.50
N ARG A 136 1.56 0.67 3.47
CA ARG A 136 0.23 1.22 3.30
C ARG A 136 0.17 2.05 2.02
N PHE A 137 -0.79 1.74 1.14
CA PHE A 137 -1.12 2.56 -0.01
C PHE A 137 -2.27 3.50 0.36
N VAL A 138 -2.11 4.78 0.13
CA VAL A 138 -3.07 5.82 0.54
C VAL A 138 -3.73 6.57 -0.64
N GLY A 139 -3.37 6.20 -1.88
CA GLY A 139 -3.88 6.89 -3.07
C GLY A 139 -3.36 8.33 -3.16
N PHE A 140 -4.22 9.28 -3.57
CA PHE A 140 -3.88 10.69 -3.64
C PHE A 140 -4.17 11.42 -2.33
N LEU A 141 -3.27 12.32 -1.93
CA LEU A 141 -3.53 13.19 -0.78
C LEU A 141 -4.69 14.15 -1.07
N PRO A 142 -5.50 14.49 -0.04
CA PRO A 142 -6.48 15.55 -0.14
C PRO A 142 -5.83 16.85 -0.65
N ARG A 143 -6.56 17.64 -1.45
CA ARG A 143 -5.99 18.83 -2.09
C ARG A 143 -5.54 19.90 -1.10
N SER A 144 -6.30 20.10 -0.02
CA SER A 144 -6.01 21.16 0.96
C SER A 144 -6.83 20.98 2.25
N GLY A 145 -6.64 21.87 3.21
CA GLY A 145 -7.47 22.03 4.39
C GLY A 145 -7.17 21.04 5.52
N LYS A 146 -8.09 20.94 6.48
CA LYS A 146 -7.94 20.13 7.70
C LYS A 146 -7.66 18.68 7.39
N ARG A 147 -8.40 18.10 6.43
CA ARG A 147 -8.27 16.69 6.04
C ARG A 147 -6.86 16.38 5.49
N ARG A 148 -6.23 17.30 4.75
CA ARG A 148 -4.85 17.13 4.27
C ARG A 148 -3.87 17.09 5.43
N ARG A 149 -3.99 18.01 6.39
CA ARG A 149 -3.13 18.03 7.59
C ARG A 149 -3.27 16.75 8.43
N GLU A 150 -4.49 16.30 8.66
CA GLU A 150 -4.75 15.03 9.36
C GLU A 150 -4.09 13.84 8.65
N PHE A 151 -4.18 13.79 7.31
CA PHE A 151 -3.52 12.75 6.54
C PHE A 151 -1.99 12.77 6.69
N LEU A 152 -1.36 13.95 6.63
CA LEU A 152 0.07 14.13 6.82
C LEU A 152 0.51 13.71 8.22
N THR A 153 -0.26 14.07 9.26
CA THR A 153 -0.01 13.62 10.64
C THR A 153 -0.06 12.09 10.75
N HIS A 154 -1.05 11.44 10.14
CA HIS A 154 -1.13 9.97 10.13
C HIS A 154 0.04 9.32 9.38
N ILE A 155 0.46 9.90 8.25
CA ILE A 155 1.61 9.41 7.49
C ILE A 155 2.90 9.56 8.31
N ALA A 156 3.09 10.66 9.01
CA ALA A 156 4.25 10.89 9.87
C ALA A 156 4.32 9.88 11.02
N ALA A 157 3.18 9.53 11.61
CA ALA A 157 3.08 8.57 12.70
C ALA A 157 3.18 7.10 12.23
N ASP A 158 3.05 6.83 10.93
CA ASP A 158 3.06 5.47 10.41
C ASP A 158 4.44 4.82 10.52
N LEU A 159 4.48 3.64 11.09
CA LEU A 159 5.71 2.85 11.23
C LEU A 159 6.08 2.10 9.96
N ASP A 160 5.09 1.78 9.12
CA ASP A 160 5.28 1.05 7.88
C ASP A 160 5.66 1.99 6.73
N ALA A 161 6.10 1.43 5.60
CA ALA A 161 6.28 2.22 4.39
C ALA A 161 4.93 2.75 3.91
N VAL A 162 4.90 4.00 3.42
CA VAL A 162 3.68 4.58 2.84
C VAL A 162 3.90 4.88 1.37
N VAL A 163 2.96 4.46 0.54
CA VAL A 163 2.97 4.71 -0.90
C VAL A 163 1.78 5.60 -1.25
N LEU A 164 2.02 6.63 -2.03
CA LEU A 164 0.98 7.53 -2.50
C LEU A 164 1.20 7.94 -3.96
N PHE A 165 0.11 8.30 -4.63
CA PHE A 165 0.15 8.93 -5.94
C PHE A 165 0.12 10.45 -5.80
N GLU A 166 0.78 11.15 -6.74
CA GLU A 166 0.67 12.59 -6.79
C GLU A 166 0.63 13.10 -8.24
N ALA A 167 -0.13 14.17 -8.43
CA ALA A 167 -0.16 14.88 -9.70
C ALA A 167 1.13 15.71 -9.86
N PRO A 168 1.72 15.78 -11.07
CA PRO A 168 2.97 16.52 -11.28
C PRO A 168 2.88 17.99 -10.89
N SER A 169 1.72 18.64 -11.11
CA SER A 169 1.49 20.03 -10.73
C SER A 169 1.40 20.28 -9.21
N ARG A 170 1.29 19.23 -8.41
CA ARG A 170 1.18 19.28 -6.95
C ARG A 170 2.42 18.76 -6.24
N LEU A 171 3.34 18.12 -6.98
CA LEU A 171 4.48 17.41 -6.40
C LEU A 171 5.30 18.32 -5.47
N HIS A 172 5.71 19.50 -5.94
CA HIS A 172 6.53 20.43 -5.15
C HIS A 172 5.87 20.77 -3.82
N ALA A 173 4.62 21.26 -3.85
CA ALA A 173 3.87 21.60 -2.63
C ALA A 173 3.65 20.37 -1.70
N THR A 174 3.52 19.19 -2.28
CA THR A 174 3.39 17.95 -1.50
C THR A 174 4.72 17.57 -0.83
N LEU A 175 5.85 17.78 -1.50
CA LEU A 175 7.17 17.56 -0.92
C LEU A 175 7.49 18.55 0.20
N ASP A 176 7.05 19.84 0.08
CA ASP A 176 7.17 20.84 1.16
C ASP A 176 6.37 20.39 2.39
N ASP A 177 5.09 20.03 2.22
CA ASP A 177 4.26 19.53 3.31
C ASP A 177 4.86 18.24 3.96
N LEU A 178 5.40 17.33 3.16
CA LEU A 178 6.07 16.13 3.66
C LEU A 178 7.38 16.45 4.38
N SER A 179 8.12 17.49 3.96
CA SER A 179 9.32 17.94 4.64
C SER A 179 9.01 18.43 6.06
N GLU A 180 7.93 19.20 6.23
CA GLU A 180 7.48 19.65 7.55
C GLU A 180 7.01 18.47 8.43
N ALA A 181 6.32 17.50 7.85
CA ALA A 181 5.73 16.39 8.59
C ALA A 181 6.72 15.27 8.94
N LEU A 182 7.71 15.00 8.08
CA LEU A 182 8.59 13.82 8.18
C LEU A 182 10.01 14.15 8.65
N GLY A 183 10.43 15.44 8.59
CA GLY A 183 11.81 15.83 8.86
C GLY A 183 12.79 15.09 7.93
N GLU A 184 13.77 14.42 8.51
CA GLU A 184 14.84 13.72 7.80
C GLU A 184 14.46 12.29 7.34
N ARG A 185 13.22 11.84 7.57
CA ARG A 185 12.77 10.50 7.15
C ARG A 185 12.91 10.34 5.63
N PRO A 186 13.63 9.32 5.15
CA PRO A 186 13.87 9.14 3.72
C PRO A 186 12.58 8.89 2.94
N ILE A 187 12.51 9.49 1.76
CA ILE A 187 11.46 9.23 0.79
C ILE A 187 12.05 8.96 -0.60
N ALA A 188 11.24 8.50 -1.52
CA ALA A 188 11.59 8.40 -2.92
C ALA A 188 10.46 8.94 -3.79
N VAL A 189 10.82 9.65 -4.85
CA VAL A 189 9.93 10.04 -5.94
C VAL A 189 10.22 9.14 -7.14
N CYS A 190 9.25 8.33 -7.51
CA CYS A 190 9.27 7.48 -8.70
C CYS A 190 8.43 8.16 -9.78
N ARG A 191 9.05 8.51 -10.88
CA ARG A 191 8.42 9.22 -11.99
C ARG A 191 8.48 8.38 -13.26
N GLU A 192 7.37 8.32 -14.01
CA GLU A 192 7.29 7.66 -15.32
C GLU A 192 7.76 6.20 -15.29
N LEU A 193 7.42 5.46 -14.24
CA LEU A 193 7.78 4.04 -14.08
C LEU A 193 7.46 3.23 -15.34
N THR A 194 8.37 2.36 -15.73
CA THR A 194 8.34 1.51 -16.94
C THR A 194 8.43 2.24 -18.28
N LYS A 195 8.50 3.59 -18.29
CA LYS A 195 8.59 4.41 -19.52
C LYS A 195 10.04 4.80 -19.83
N MET A 196 10.26 5.34 -21.02
CA MET A 196 11.59 5.76 -21.51
C MET A 196 12.29 6.77 -20.57
N HIS A 197 11.53 7.58 -19.85
CA HIS A 197 12.04 8.60 -18.93
C HIS A 197 11.78 8.23 -17.47
N GLU A 198 11.83 6.93 -17.15
CA GLU A 198 11.75 6.45 -15.78
C GLU A 198 12.84 7.08 -14.92
N GLU A 199 12.43 7.56 -13.76
CA GLU A 199 13.33 8.15 -12.79
C GLU A 199 12.92 7.76 -11.37
N VAL A 200 13.90 7.29 -10.58
CA VAL A 200 13.73 7.01 -9.15
C VAL A 200 14.74 7.86 -8.40
N ALA A 201 14.25 8.91 -7.73
CA ALA A 201 15.07 9.80 -6.91
C ALA A 201 14.81 9.53 -5.43
N ARG A 202 15.87 9.35 -4.65
CA ARG A 202 15.81 9.12 -3.19
C ARG A 202 16.47 10.28 -2.46
N GLY A 203 15.95 10.62 -1.28
CA GLY A 203 16.48 11.65 -0.40
C GLY A 203 15.48 12.01 0.68
N THR A 204 15.69 13.11 1.37
CA THR A 204 14.69 13.74 2.23
C THR A 204 13.65 14.47 1.38
N ALA A 205 12.47 14.73 1.93
CA ALA A 205 11.44 15.48 1.21
C ALA A 205 11.93 16.87 0.79
N LYS A 206 12.75 17.53 1.64
CA LYS A 206 13.37 18.82 1.37
C LYS A 206 14.32 18.79 0.18
N GLU A 207 15.21 17.81 0.11
CA GLU A 207 16.15 17.64 -1.01
C GLU A 207 15.40 17.39 -2.33
N LEU A 208 14.35 16.55 -2.27
CA LEU A 208 13.56 16.25 -3.45
C LEU A 208 12.66 17.43 -3.88
N ALA A 209 12.18 18.27 -2.96
CA ALA A 209 11.50 19.51 -3.31
C ALA A 209 12.40 20.43 -4.14
N ALA A 210 13.65 20.60 -3.72
CA ALA A 210 14.63 21.39 -4.47
C ALA A 210 14.96 20.79 -5.85
N ARG A 211 14.94 19.43 -5.99
CA ARG A 211 15.17 18.75 -7.26
C ARG A 211 13.98 18.83 -8.21
N PHE A 212 12.76 18.78 -7.71
CA PHE A 212 11.51 18.71 -8.48
C PHE A 212 10.71 20.01 -8.40
N GLU A 213 11.33 21.17 -8.69
CA GLU A 213 10.61 22.45 -8.81
C GLU A 213 9.50 22.39 -9.86
N THR A 214 9.74 21.67 -10.95
CA THR A 214 8.75 21.34 -11.97
C THR A 214 8.81 19.87 -12.31
N ALA A 215 7.66 19.21 -12.36
CA ALA A 215 7.56 17.80 -12.72
C ALA A 215 6.55 17.58 -13.84
N ARG A 216 6.74 16.49 -14.59
CA ARG A 216 5.83 16.02 -15.63
C ARG A 216 5.67 14.50 -15.51
N GLY A 217 4.56 14.00 -16.02
CA GLY A 217 4.28 12.56 -16.07
C GLY A 217 3.59 12.05 -14.82
N GLU A 218 3.59 10.75 -14.64
CA GLU A 218 2.93 10.07 -13.52
C GLU A 218 3.92 9.86 -12.37
N ILE A 219 3.46 10.11 -11.15
CA ILE A 219 4.32 10.16 -9.96
C ILE A 219 3.78 9.25 -8.87
N THR A 220 4.65 8.42 -8.36
CA THR A 220 4.44 7.64 -7.14
C THR A 220 5.50 8.04 -6.12
N ILE A 221 5.08 8.42 -4.91
CA ILE A 221 5.97 8.72 -3.80
C ILE A 221 5.98 7.53 -2.84
N VAL A 222 7.16 7.11 -2.42
CA VAL A 222 7.35 6.07 -1.41
C VAL A 222 8.04 6.70 -0.21
N ILE A 223 7.41 6.64 0.94
CA ILE A 223 7.98 7.06 2.21
C ILE A 223 8.54 5.81 2.88
N SER A 224 9.80 5.84 3.32
CA SER A 224 10.42 4.70 3.99
C SER A 224 9.65 4.28 5.24
N PRO A 225 9.77 3.04 5.72
CA PRO A 225 9.33 2.72 7.08
C PRO A 225 10.00 3.69 8.05
N ARG A 226 9.30 4.06 9.11
CA ARG A 226 9.93 4.80 10.19
C ARG A 226 10.97 3.89 10.84
N ALA A 227 12.21 4.37 10.98
CA ALA A 227 13.15 3.68 11.84
C ALA A 227 12.48 3.55 13.22
N PRO A 228 12.57 2.41 13.92
CA PRO A 228 12.24 2.37 15.32
C PRO A 228 12.99 3.55 15.95
N ASP A 229 12.30 4.37 16.74
CA ASP A 229 13.01 5.35 17.56
C ASP A 229 14.16 4.59 18.20
N GLU A 230 15.40 5.07 18.07
CA GLU A 230 16.51 4.42 18.78
C GLU A 230 16.05 4.27 20.23
N PRO A 231 16.04 3.05 20.77
CA PRO A 231 15.61 2.88 22.14
C PRO A 231 16.46 3.83 22.97
N PRO A 232 15.87 4.55 23.94
CA PRO A 232 16.64 5.44 24.80
C PRO A 232 17.85 4.67 25.33
N GLU A 233 18.99 5.34 25.46
CA GLU A 233 20.14 4.71 26.09
C GLU A 233 19.68 3.99 27.36
N PRO A 234 20.00 2.70 27.49
CA PRO A 234 19.59 1.96 28.67
C PRO A 234 20.16 2.66 29.93
N PRO A 235 19.35 2.82 30.98
CA PRO A 235 19.84 3.27 32.23
C PRO A 235 21.05 2.41 32.69
N ASP A 236 21.83 2.92 33.62
CA ASP A 236 22.90 2.12 34.25
C ASP A 236 22.34 0.81 34.84
N GLU A 237 23.21 -0.15 35.05
CA GLU A 237 22.84 -1.48 35.51
C GLU A 237 22.10 -1.43 36.87
N ASP A 238 22.51 -0.54 37.79
CA ASP A 238 21.90 -0.40 39.11
C ASP A 238 20.44 0.10 38.99
N THR A 239 20.18 1.03 38.10
CA THR A 239 18.81 1.52 37.81
C THR A 239 17.95 0.43 37.17
N LEU A 240 18.50 -0.34 36.24
CA LEU A 240 17.77 -1.47 35.62
C LEU A 240 17.43 -2.56 36.65
N ARG A 241 18.37 -2.88 37.55
CA ARG A 241 18.18 -3.84 38.64
C ARG A 241 17.10 -3.33 39.61
N SER A 242 17.11 -2.03 39.94
CA SER A 242 16.06 -1.41 40.77
C SER A 242 14.70 -1.47 40.15
N GLN A 243 14.58 -1.20 38.84
CA GLN A 243 13.32 -1.35 38.11
C GLN A 243 12.86 -2.81 38.06
N ALA A 244 13.78 -3.76 37.88
CA ALA A 244 13.47 -5.17 37.87
C ALA A 244 12.87 -5.63 39.22
N ARG A 245 13.43 -5.16 40.36
CA ARG A 245 12.87 -5.41 41.69
C ARG A 245 11.48 -4.89 41.82
N ALA A 246 11.24 -3.62 41.48
CA ALA A 246 9.89 -3.03 41.55
C ALA A 246 8.83 -3.83 40.73
N PHE A 247 9.20 -4.30 39.57
CA PHE A 247 8.30 -5.13 38.76
C PHE A 247 8.10 -6.54 39.33
N LEU A 248 9.10 -7.12 39.94
CA LEU A 248 8.95 -8.41 40.67
C LEU A 248 8.04 -8.25 41.89
N ASP A 249 8.18 -7.17 42.65
CA ASP A 249 7.32 -6.82 43.79
C ASP A 249 5.86 -6.62 43.36
N GLU A 250 5.61 -6.10 42.13
CA GLU A 250 4.31 -5.99 41.51
C GLU A 250 3.75 -7.34 41.00
N GLY A 251 4.53 -8.42 41.08
CA GLY A 251 4.13 -9.77 40.68
C GLY A 251 4.32 -10.11 39.21
N LEU A 252 5.10 -9.31 38.47
CA LEU A 252 5.39 -9.63 37.07
C LEU A 252 6.38 -10.80 36.98
N HIS A 253 6.23 -11.62 35.94
CA HIS A 253 7.16 -12.71 35.70
C HIS A 253 8.46 -12.22 35.04
N ALA A 254 9.59 -12.80 35.41
CA ALA A 254 10.92 -12.43 34.90
C ALA A 254 10.99 -12.38 33.36
N LYS A 255 10.24 -13.25 32.67
CA LYS A 255 10.17 -13.27 31.20
C LYS A 255 9.50 -12.01 30.64
N ASP A 256 8.47 -11.51 31.31
CA ASP A 256 7.69 -10.34 30.86
C ASP A 256 8.47 -9.05 31.16
N ILE A 257 9.16 -8.99 32.31
CA ILE A 257 10.08 -7.90 32.67
C ILE A 257 11.24 -7.79 31.64
N ALA A 258 11.87 -8.92 31.33
CA ALA A 258 12.93 -8.96 30.30
C ALA A 258 12.39 -8.52 28.91
N ALA A 259 11.18 -8.92 28.55
CA ALA A 259 10.54 -8.48 27.30
C ALA A 259 10.29 -6.97 27.29
N ASN A 260 9.87 -6.38 28.41
CA ASN A 260 9.70 -4.94 28.56
C ASN A 260 11.03 -4.19 28.38
N PHE A 261 12.13 -4.66 29.00
CA PHE A 261 13.45 -4.02 28.85
C PHE A 261 14.00 -4.13 27.44
N VAL A 262 13.77 -5.26 26.75
CA VAL A 262 14.11 -5.40 25.32
C VAL A 262 13.32 -4.39 24.47
N ALA A 263 12.01 -4.27 24.73
CA ALA A 263 11.14 -3.36 23.97
C ALA A 263 11.47 -1.87 24.25
N GLN A 264 11.78 -1.52 25.49
CA GLN A 264 11.97 -0.15 25.93
C GLN A 264 13.41 0.35 25.67
N TYR A 265 14.41 -0.48 25.88
CA TYR A 265 15.84 -0.08 25.87
C TYR A 265 16.66 -0.81 24.78
N GLY A 266 16.06 -1.70 23.99
CA GLY A 266 16.78 -2.43 22.94
C GLY A 266 17.82 -3.42 23.48
N LEU A 267 17.71 -3.85 24.73
CA LEU A 267 18.67 -4.79 25.35
C LEU A 267 18.64 -6.15 24.63
N VAL A 268 19.78 -6.85 24.67
CA VAL A 268 19.85 -8.23 24.19
C VAL A 268 18.98 -9.11 25.07
N LYS A 269 18.02 -9.82 24.48
CA LYS A 269 17.00 -10.61 25.20
C LYS A 269 17.60 -11.56 26.25
N ARG A 270 18.70 -12.23 25.91
CA ARG A 270 19.39 -13.15 26.83
C ARG A 270 19.93 -12.44 28.04
N ASP A 271 20.57 -11.29 27.82
CA ASP A 271 21.27 -10.56 28.88
C ASP A 271 20.25 -9.86 29.81
N ALA A 272 19.17 -9.29 29.26
CA ALA A 272 18.04 -8.77 30.03
C ALA A 272 17.39 -9.86 30.90
N TYR A 273 17.16 -11.05 30.35
CA TYR A 273 16.56 -12.17 31.08
C TYR A 273 17.48 -12.69 32.20
N GLN A 274 18.78 -12.80 31.95
CA GLN A 274 19.76 -13.23 32.97
C GLN A 274 19.88 -12.22 34.11
N MET A 275 19.87 -10.92 33.82
CA MET A 275 19.90 -9.85 34.80
C MET A 275 18.65 -9.90 35.68
N VAL A 276 17.46 -10.04 35.14
CA VAL A 276 16.23 -10.15 35.92
C VAL A 276 16.22 -11.41 36.78
N LEU A 277 16.69 -12.54 36.28
CA LEU A 277 16.84 -13.76 37.08
C LEU A 277 17.79 -13.56 38.26
N SER A 278 18.95 -12.92 38.04
CA SER A 278 19.88 -12.67 39.16
C SER A 278 19.27 -11.78 40.23
N VAL A 279 18.46 -10.79 39.86
CA VAL A 279 17.73 -9.94 40.84
C VAL A 279 16.72 -10.76 41.61
N LYS A 280 15.98 -11.65 40.97
CA LYS A 280 15.01 -12.54 41.62
C LYS A 280 15.65 -13.50 42.59
N ASP A 281 16.77 -14.12 42.20
CA ASP A 281 17.50 -15.06 43.05
C ASP A 281 18.05 -14.37 44.32
N GLU A 282 18.47 -13.07 44.23
CA GLU A 282 18.93 -12.25 45.36
C GLU A 282 17.74 -11.94 46.32
N GLU A 283 16.53 -11.74 45.83
CA GLU A 283 15.36 -11.51 46.66
C GLU A 283 14.91 -12.80 47.37
N ASP A 284 14.82 -13.88 46.63
CA ASP A 284 14.45 -15.19 47.18
C ASP A 284 15.44 -15.64 48.29
N ALA A 285 16.72 -15.27 48.14
CA ALA A 285 17.75 -15.55 49.17
C ALA A 285 17.60 -14.69 50.43
N LYS A 286 17.23 -13.40 50.30
CA LYS A 286 16.97 -12.51 51.44
C LYS A 286 15.77 -12.92 52.26
N ASP A 287 14.68 -13.27 51.58
CA ASP A 287 13.44 -13.71 52.21
C ASP A 287 13.65 -15.03 52.99
N ALA A 288 14.61 -15.86 52.53
CA ALA A 288 14.99 -17.11 53.20
C ALA A 288 15.88 -16.90 54.44
N GLU A 289 16.64 -15.77 54.54
CA GLU A 289 17.43 -15.40 55.71
C GLU A 289 16.58 -14.68 56.78
N ASP A 290 15.50 -14.00 56.41
CA ASP A 290 14.61 -13.27 57.31
C ASP A 290 13.47 -14.13 57.87
N ALA A 291 13.31 -15.40 57.43
CA ALA A 291 12.27 -16.35 57.85
C ALA A 291 12.80 -17.41 58.83
#